data_142c077b3aa2836e69b9ac829b9a2ce4
#
_entry.id   142c077b3aa2836e69b9ac829b9a2ce4
#
_cell.length_a   1.000
_cell.length_b   1.000
_cell.length_c   1.000
_cell.angle_alpha   90.00
_cell.angle_beta   90.00
_cell.angle_gamma   90.00
#
_symmetry.space_group_name_H-M   'P 1'
#
loop_
_entity.id
_entity.type
_entity.pdbx_description
1 polymer ?
#
loop_
_entity_poly.entity_id
_entity_poly.type
_entity_poly.pdbx_seq_one_letter_code
_entity_poly.pdbx_strand_id
1 'polypeptide(L)'
;RRFDEKFRDIWAGRMSAEEVRRLWQRPVLDALGFEPTSTTKQIVISDRLKYRFSHRGWFAREGIPKPPVIHILPPGTDPDARPSRGEPSPHDALQDCLNRHDATWAVLMNETVIRILRDYHHTTVPGYVEFDLEGIFLNRSYPEFLALYRFCHASRFARDPATGREPLEEYYEVSRQAGEKIGESLRVNVVRAIEELGNGFLDGALIERLRGDDGACRAYYQEVLMVVYRIIFMLFAEQRGMLGGGGDHGDLFLEEYSITSLRERVDAFEGRDDRNTDLWEGLSVTFRMLEEGVPELGVNAFDGMLFSNDGARFLKDAKCRNTALMNAIRSLTWTVSETGGRRQRGHGRQRISYADLSVEEIGAIYESLLDYTPRITTGFEEVNGREYRPGQFMLDPRGSERKTTGSYYTNPDLIAELIKSALDPVIADRLSRAGPDPAAREKALLSIRVCDPACGSGAFLIAASNRLGRELAKIRAGTELPSAQEVQAARRDVLAHCI
;
A
#
# COMPACT_ATOMS: atom_id res chain seq x y z
N ARG A 1 -23.25 4.95 34.87
CA ARG A 1 -24.40 5.78 34.36
C ARG A 1 -23.99 7.24 34.13
N ARG A 2 -23.44 7.98 35.15
CA ARG A 2 -22.99 9.39 34.97
C ARG A 2 -21.84 9.57 33.96
N PHE A 3 -21.01 8.57 33.80
CA PHE A 3 -19.91 8.58 32.85
C PHE A 3 -20.43 8.41 31.41
N ASP A 4 -21.37 7.48 31.21
CA ASP A 4 -21.98 7.21 29.90
C ASP A 4 -22.79 8.41 29.35
N GLU A 5 -23.52 9.16 30.21
CA GLU A 5 -24.27 10.34 29.78
C GLU A 5 -23.38 11.48 29.31
N LYS A 6 -22.29 11.76 30.04
CA LYS A 6 -21.32 12.80 29.66
C LYS A 6 -20.63 12.51 28.33
N PHE A 7 -20.27 11.26 28.06
CA PHE A 7 -19.66 10.88 26.79
C PHE A 7 -20.64 11.06 25.62
N ARG A 8 -21.89 10.67 25.78
CA ARG A 8 -22.91 10.88 24.75
C ARG A 8 -23.12 12.37 24.43
N ASP A 9 -23.03 13.24 25.41
CA ASP A 9 -23.17 14.69 25.20
C ASP A 9 -21.95 15.29 24.46
N ILE A 10 -20.73 14.73 24.66
CA ILE A 10 -19.55 15.14 23.92
C ILE A 10 -19.75 14.86 22.43
N TRP A 11 -20.06 13.60 22.09
CA TRP A 11 -20.18 13.17 20.69
C TRP A 11 -21.48 13.67 20.03
N ALA A 12 -22.51 13.97 20.79
CA ALA A 12 -23.72 14.63 20.28
C ALA A 12 -23.54 16.14 20.02
N GLY A 13 -22.33 16.68 20.21
CA GLY A 13 -22.04 18.10 20.00
C GLY A 13 -22.77 19.06 20.97
N ARG A 14 -23.18 18.56 22.14
CA ARG A 14 -23.93 19.33 23.14
C ARG A 14 -23.06 20.11 24.13
N MET A 15 -21.75 19.92 24.06
CA MET A 15 -20.78 20.57 24.94
C MET A 15 -19.97 21.63 24.19
N SER A 16 -19.59 22.67 24.89
CA SER A 16 -18.68 23.68 24.33
C SER A 16 -17.28 23.11 24.09
N ALA A 17 -16.53 23.70 23.19
CA ALA A 17 -15.15 23.28 22.88
C ALA A 17 -14.24 23.28 24.11
N GLU A 18 -14.43 24.19 25.03
CA GLU A 18 -13.67 24.29 26.27
C GLU A 18 -14.02 23.14 27.23
N GLU A 19 -15.29 22.78 27.33
CA GLU A 19 -15.76 21.66 28.14
C GLU A 19 -15.26 20.34 27.60
N VAL A 20 -15.34 20.10 26.27
CA VAL A 20 -14.79 18.89 25.64
C VAL A 20 -13.30 18.77 25.88
N ARG A 21 -12.56 19.87 25.74
CA ARG A 21 -11.12 19.87 26.00
C ARG A 21 -10.82 19.52 27.46
N ARG A 22 -11.53 20.12 28.41
CA ARG A 22 -11.29 19.92 29.84
C ARG A 22 -11.76 18.57 30.34
N LEU A 23 -12.91 18.07 29.86
CA LEU A 23 -13.57 16.88 30.40
C LEU A 23 -13.22 15.59 29.64
N TRP A 24 -12.67 15.72 28.43
CA TRP A 24 -12.40 14.59 27.56
C TRP A 24 -10.97 14.57 27.00
N GLN A 25 -10.64 15.50 26.10
CA GLN A 25 -9.38 15.44 25.37
C GLN A 25 -8.15 15.46 26.29
N ARG A 26 -8.12 16.37 27.26
CA ARG A 26 -7.02 16.45 28.22
C ARG A 26 -6.96 15.25 29.15
N PRO A 27 -8.03 14.81 29.83
CA PRO A 27 -8.03 13.59 30.62
C PRO A 27 -7.61 12.32 29.88
N VAL A 28 -7.94 12.19 28.58
CA VAL A 28 -7.46 11.06 27.77
C VAL A 28 -5.94 11.11 27.60
N LEU A 29 -5.39 12.26 27.27
CA LEU A 29 -3.94 12.43 27.15
C LEU A 29 -3.22 12.23 28.50
N ASP A 30 -3.79 12.74 29.60
CA ASP A 30 -3.24 12.53 30.94
C ASP A 30 -3.28 11.04 31.33
N ALA A 31 -4.35 10.31 30.99
CA ALA A 31 -4.46 8.86 31.22
C ALA A 31 -3.48 8.06 30.34
N LEU A 32 -3.12 8.57 29.17
CA LEU A 32 -2.07 8.02 28.32
C LEU A 32 -0.67 8.44 28.77
N GLY A 33 -0.55 9.16 29.89
CA GLY A 33 0.72 9.55 30.48
C GLY A 33 1.39 10.74 29.81
N PHE A 34 0.69 11.50 28.98
CA PHE A 34 1.14 12.77 28.46
C PHE A 34 0.83 13.89 29.46
N GLU A 35 1.74 14.83 29.54
CA GLU A 35 1.56 16.09 30.27
C GLU A 35 1.68 17.24 29.27
N PRO A 36 0.72 17.40 28.35
CA PRO A 36 0.86 18.31 27.24
C PRO A 36 0.89 19.76 27.71
N THR A 37 1.93 20.48 27.34
CA THR A 37 2.07 21.91 27.66
C THR A 37 1.53 22.75 26.51
N SER A 38 0.53 23.57 26.77
CA SER A 38 0.01 24.52 25.79
C SER A 38 1.10 25.48 25.32
N THR A 39 1.15 25.73 24.01
CA THR A 39 2.13 26.62 23.41
C THR A 39 1.51 27.54 22.38
N THR A 40 1.93 28.79 22.37
CA THR A 40 1.64 29.74 21.30
C THR A 40 2.82 29.91 20.34
N LYS A 41 3.96 29.25 20.64
CA LYS A 41 5.16 29.35 19.81
C LYS A 41 4.96 28.57 18.52
N GLN A 42 5.35 29.18 17.42
CA GLN A 42 5.37 28.55 16.09
C GLN A 42 6.62 27.67 15.95
N ILE A 43 6.48 26.58 15.23
CA ILE A 43 7.61 25.82 14.70
C ILE A 43 7.98 26.49 13.37
N VAL A 44 9.17 27.07 13.30
CA VAL A 44 9.68 27.78 12.14
C VAL A 44 10.64 26.87 11.40
N ILE A 45 10.27 26.48 10.18
CA ILE A 45 11.12 25.69 9.28
C ILE A 45 11.91 26.63 8.36
N SER A 46 11.23 27.68 7.85
CA SER A 46 11.84 28.74 7.06
C SER A 46 11.06 30.05 7.23
N ASP A 47 11.55 31.15 6.64
CA ASP A 47 10.85 32.44 6.69
C ASP A 47 9.42 32.38 6.14
N ARG A 48 9.16 31.48 5.19
CA ARG A 48 7.85 31.28 4.54
C ARG A 48 7.02 30.16 5.12
N LEU A 49 7.62 29.27 5.93
CA LEU A 49 6.98 28.05 6.42
C LEU A 49 7.02 27.99 7.93
N LYS A 50 5.86 28.25 8.54
CA LYS A 50 5.70 28.27 10.01
C LYS A 50 4.44 27.51 10.39
N TYR A 51 4.57 26.63 11.38
CA TYR A 51 3.47 25.83 11.89
C TYR A 51 3.07 26.25 13.29
N ARG A 52 1.77 26.25 13.56
CA ARG A 52 1.23 26.53 14.89
C ARG A 52 0.42 25.34 15.35
N PHE A 53 0.89 24.66 16.38
CA PHE A 53 0.19 23.56 17.02
C PHE A 53 -0.21 23.92 18.45
N SER A 54 -1.23 23.23 18.98
CA SER A 54 -1.84 23.58 20.25
C SER A 54 -0.93 23.27 21.45
N HIS A 55 -0.12 22.21 21.36
CA HIS A 55 0.69 21.74 22.47
C HIS A 55 2.05 21.29 21.98
N ARG A 56 3.03 21.37 22.88
CA ARG A 56 4.28 20.65 22.76
C ARG A 56 4.13 19.31 23.47
N GLY A 57 4.91 18.35 23.05
CA GLY A 57 5.05 17.11 23.76
C GLY A 57 5.57 17.34 25.17
N TRP A 58 5.40 16.37 25.99
CA TRP A 58 5.83 16.30 27.36
C TRP A 58 7.36 16.11 27.48
N PHE A 59 8.01 17.00 28.23
CA PHE A 59 9.46 17.18 28.15
C PHE A 59 10.22 16.86 29.44
N ALA A 60 9.51 16.55 30.51
CA ALA A 60 10.11 16.49 31.82
C ALA A 60 10.73 15.15 32.20
N ARG A 61 10.78 14.16 31.31
CA ARG A 61 11.38 12.85 31.62
C ARG A 61 12.72 12.67 30.89
N GLU A 62 13.72 12.25 31.64
CA GLU A 62 14.99 11.75 31.13
C GLU A 62 14.72 10.63 30.11
N GLY A 63 15.40 10.65 28.96
CA GLY A 63 15.34 9.60 27.97
C GLY A 63 14.49 9.88 26.72
N ILE A 64 13.89 11.08 26.58
CA ILE A 64 13.22 11.47 25.33
C ILE A 64 14.08 12.50 24.59
N PRO A 65 14.83 12.07 23.57
CA PRO A 65 15.69 12.98 22.83
C PRO A 65 14.89 13.94 21.93
N LYS A 66 13.72 13.50 21.44
CA LYS A 66 12.87 14.23 20.49
C LYS A 66 11.40 14.03 20.88
N PRO A 67 10.83 14.94 21.67
CA PRO A 67 9.46 14.79 22.12
C PRO A 67 8.47 14.92 20.96
N PRO A 68 7.34 14.17 20.99
CA PRO A 68 6.34 14.25 19.96
C PRO A 68 5.67 15.62 19.91
N VAL A 69 5.29 16.06 18.74
CA VAL A 69 4.41 17.21 18.54
C VAL A 69 2.98 16.78 18.82
N ILE A 70 2.27 17.49 19.72
CA ILE A 70 0.88 17.19 20.03
C ILE A 70 -0.01 18.32 19.52
N HIS A 71 -0.98 17.97 18.68
CA HIS A 71 -1.99 18.90 18.16
C HIS A 71 -3.38 18.43 18.55
N ILE A 72 -4.05 19.18 19.43
CA ILE A 72 -5.42 18.96 19.83
C ILE A 72 -6.29 19.89 19.02
N LEU A 73 -7.18 19.29 18.21
CA LEU A 73 -8.12 20.01 17.36
C LEU A 73 -9.34 20.46 18.18
N PRO A 74 -10.01 21.55 17.78
CA PRO A 74 -11.33 21.89 18.27
C PRO A 74 -12.32 20.75 17.98
N PRO A 75 -13.33 20.53 18.83
CA PRO A 75 -14.39 19.58 18.57
C PRO A 75 -15.11 19.86 17.24
N GLY A 76 -15.51 18.79 16.53
CA GLY A 76 -16.13 18.87 15.22
C GLY A 76 -15.16 19.18 14.08
N THR A 77 -13.85 19.30 14.36
CA THR A 77 -12.86 19.52 13.31
C THR A 77 -12.40 18.17 12.73
N ASP A 78 -12.68 17.96 11.46
CA ASP A 78 -12.17 16.81 10.72
C ASP A 78 -10.66 16.96 10.50
N PRO A 79 -9.83 15.99 10.93
CA PRO A 79 -8.39 16.02 10.72
C PRO A 79 -7.95 16.15 9.26
N ASP A 80 -8.77 15.67 8.33
CA ASP A 80 -8.47 15.63 6.90
C ASP A 80 -9.13 16.77 6.10
N ALA A 81 -10.09 17.49 6.71
CA ALA A 81 -10.77 18.62 6.07
C ALA A 81 -9.88 19.87 6.05
N ARG A 82 -9.90 20.58 4.93
CA ARG A 82 -9.19 21.86 4.80
C ARG A 82 -10.02 23.00 5.38
N PRO A 83 -9.45 23.83 6.24
CA PRO A 83 -10.17 24.98 6.83
C PRO A 83 -10.59 26.01 5.77
N SER A 84 -9.73 26.22 4.75
CA SER A 84 -10.00 27.13 3.64
C SER A 84 -9.24 26.73 2.37
N ARG A 85 -9.62 27.34 1.25
CA ARG A 85 -8.90 27.11 -0.04
C ARG A 85 -7.45 27.57 0.08
N GLY A 86 -6.52 26.65 -0.15
CA GLY A 86 -5.07 26.92 -0.08
C GLY A 86 -4.44 26.67 1.28
N GLU A 87 -5.23 26.36 2.32
CA GLU A 87 -4.71 25.89 3.61
C GLU A 87 -4.67 24.37 3.66
N PRO A 88 -3.62 23.77 4.25
CA PRO A 88 -3.56 22.33 4.42
C PRO A 88 -4.58 21.85 5.47
N SER A 89 -4.97 20.58 5.39
CA SER A 89 -5.67 19.94 6.51
C SER A 89 -4.78 19.90 7.76
N PRO A 90 -5.34 19.78 8.95
CA PRO A 90 -4.57 19.59 10.18
C PRO A 90 -3.59 18.42 10.08
N HIS A 91 -4.01 17.31 9.47
CA HIS A 91 -3.17 16.15 9.21
C HIS A 91 -1.99 16.48 8.28
N ASP A 92 -2.27 17.08 7.12
CA ASP A 92 -1.23 17.43 6.14
C ASP A 92 -0.22 18.42 6.72
N ALA A 93 -0.68 19.41 7.49
CA ALA A 93 0.20 20.38 8.14
C ALA A 93 1.11 19.74 9.17
N LEU A 94 0.58 18.80 9.97
CA LEU A 94 1.37 18.09 10.98
C LEU A 94 2.37 17.13 10.35
N GLN A 95 1.97 16.41 9.31
CA GLN A 95 2.83 15.50 8.55
C GLN A 95 3.97 16.25 7.85
N ASP A 96 3.67 17.36 7.19
CA ASP A 96 4.72 18.16 6.53
C ASP A 96 5.69 18.78 7.55
N CYS A 97 5.18 19.17 8.72
CA CYS A 97 6.03 19.61 9.82
C CYS A 97 6.98 18.50 10.29
N LEU A 98 6.48 17.27 10.49
CA LEU A 98 7.30 16.12 10.87
C LEU A 98 8.41 15.85 9.86
N ASN A 99 8.06 15.86 8.58
CA ASN A 99 8.99 15.60 7.48
C ASN A 99 10.13 16.63 7.37
N ARG A 100 10.04 17.74 8.09
CA ARG A 100 11.00 18.86 8.05
C ARG A 100 11.57 19.24 9.42
N HIS A 101 11.02 18.68 10.49
CA HIS A 101 11.41 18.95 11.86
C HIS A 101 12.13 17.74 12.45
N ASP A 102 12.88 17.97 13.54
CA ASP A 102 13.62 16.89 14.21
C ASP A 102 12.76 15.88 14.98
N ALA A 103 11.46 16.12 15.16
CA ALA A 103 10.56 15.17 15.80
C ALA A 103 10.28 13.97 14.90
N THR A 104 10.37 12.76 15.43
CA THR A 104 10.08 11.54 14.68
C THR A 104 8.59 11.22 14.70
N TRP A 105 7.90 11.59 15.78
CA TRP A 105 6.49 11.26 16.02
C TRP A 105 5.65 12.48 16.35
N ALA A 106 4.37 12.42 15.98
CA ALA A 106 3.36 13.39 16.41
C ALA A 106 2.06 12.70 16.81
N VAL A 107 1.27 13.41 17.62
CA VAL A 107 -0.06 13.01 18.05
C VAL A 107 -1.04 14.08 17.59
N LEU A 108 -2.05 13.67 16.79
CA LEU A 108 -3.17 14.49 16.37
C LEU A 108 -4.45 13.95 17.00
N MET A 109 -5.24 14.80 17.63
CA MET A 109 -6.43 14.36 18.36
C MET A 109 -7.57 15.36 18.22
N ASN A 110 -8.78 14.87 17.98
CA ASN A 110 -10.02 15.60 18.24
C ASN A 110 -10.84 14.88 19.33
N GLU A 111 -12.17 15.04 19.37
CA GLU A 111 -13.01 14.34 20.34
C GLU A 111 -13.30 12.89 19.96
N THR A 112 -13.24 12.54 18.67
CA THR A 112 -13.63 11.21 18.16
C THR A 112 -12.45 10.33 17.81
N VAL A 113 -11.30 10.91 17.43
CA VAL A 113 -10.14 10.13 16.98
C VAL A 113 -8.83 10.60 17.61
N ILE A 114 -7.90 9.69 17.74
CA ILE A 114 -6.49 9.97 18.03
C ILE A 114 -5.61 9.29 17.00
N ARG A 115 -4.70 10.07 16.39
CA ARG A 115 -3.73 9.60 15.39
C ARG A 115 -2.32 9.73 15.91
N ILE A 116 -1.51 8.71 15.63
CA ILE A 116 -0.05 8.76 15.76
C ILE A 116 0.53 8.84 14.37
N LEU A 117 1.27 9.91 14.09
CA LEU A 117 1.96 10.13 12.83
C LEU A 117 3.46 9.93 13.02
N ARG A 118 4.12 9.36 12.02
CA ARG A 118 5.57 9.23 11.94
C ARG A 118 6.13 10.10 10.83
N ASP A 119 7.36 10.53 10.98
CA ASP A 119 8.14 11.12 9.91
C ASP A 119 8.34 10.10 8.76
N TYR A 120 7.92 10.50 7.54
CA TYR A 120 8.01 9.72 6.32
C TYR A 120 8.70 10.53 5.22
N HIS A 121 10.02 10.66 5.30
CA HIS A 121 10.79 11.38 4.29
C HIS A 121 10.76 10.72 2.91
N HIS A 122 10.54 9.41 2.84
CA HIS A 122 10.79 8.60 1.65
C HIS A 122 9.54 7.97 1.03
N THR A 123 8.37 8.08 1.66
CA THR A 123 7.13 7.50 1.12
C THR A 123 6.13 8.55 0.68
N THR A 124 5.38 8.23 -0.37
CA THR A 124 4.35 9.11 -0.94
C THR A 124 2.99 8.96 -0.26
N VAL A 125 2.84 7.96 0.59
CA VAL A 125 1.61 7.69 1.34
C VAL A 125 1.88 8.00 2.80
N PRO A 126 1.14 8.95 3.42
CA PRO A 126 1.27 9.21 4.84
C PRO A 126 0.87 7.95 5.62
N GLY A 127 1.79 7.46 6.44
CA GLY A 127 1.51 6.36 7.36
C GLY A 127 1.13 6.90 8.72
N TYR A 128 -0.03 6.54 9.20
CA TYR A 128 -0.47 6.84 10.55
C TYR A 128 -1.26 5.67 11.14
N VAL A 129 -1.33 5.63 12.45
CA VAL A 129 -2.21 4.72 13.18
C VAL A 129 -3.31 5.57 13.80
N GLU A 130 -4.56 5.27 13.48
CA GLU A 130 -5.73 5.94 14.01
C GLU A 130 -6.55 5.01 14.91
N PHE A 131 -7.07 5.56 15.99
CA PHE A 131 -7.99 4.90 16.87
C PHE A 131 -9.29 5.72 16.96
N ASP A 132 -10.40 5.03 16.69
CA ASP A 132 -11.74 5.56 16.88
C ASP A 132 -12.10 5.57 18.36
N LEU A 133 -11.95 6.73 19.02
CA LEU A 133 -12.26 6.87 20.44
C LEU A 133 -13.76 6.72 20.71
N GLU A 134 -14.60 7.22 19.81
CA GLU A 134 -16.04 7.10 19.95
C GLU A 134 -16.46 5.63 19.95
N GLY A 135 -16.05 4.87 18.94
CA GLY A 135 -16.37 3.45 18.82
C GLY A 135 -15.82 2.61 19.98
N ILE A 136 -14.57 2.85 20.38
CA ILE A 136 -13.93 2.13 21.50
C ILE A 136 -14.71 2.32 22.79
N PHE A 137 -15.09 3.57 23.12
CA PHE A 137 -15.73 3.87 24.42
C PHE A 137 -17.23 3.60 24.41
N LEU A 138 -17.95 3.83 23.31
CA LEU A 138 -19.38 3.51 23.20
C LEU A 138 -19.62 1.99 23.24
N ASN A 139 -18.83 1.24 22.47
CA ASN A 139 -18.96 -0.20 22.41
C ASN A 139 -18.23 -0.93 23.55
N ARG A 140 -17.47 -0.19 24.37
CA ARG A 140 -16.64 -0.76 25.45
C ARG A 140 -15.71 -1.87 24.95
N SER A 141 -15.12 -1.66 23.77
CA SER A 141 -14.21 -2.62 23.13
C SER A 141 -12.88 -2.66 23.87
N TYR A 142 -12.75 -3.59 24.82
CA TYR A 142 -11.51 -3.75 25.59
C TYR A 142 -10.29 -4.14 24.74
N PRO A 143 -10.38 -5.00 23.72
CA PRO A 143 -9.25 -5.29 22.86
C PRO A 143 -8.71 -4.05 22.14
N GLU A 144 -9.59 -3.22 21.60
CA GLU A 144 -9.22 -1.98 20.91
C GLU A 144 -8.67 -0.93 21.88
N PHE A 145 -9.28 -0.81 23.07
CA PHE A 145 -8.73 0.02 24.14
C PHE A 145 -7.32 -0.43 24.56
N LEU A 146 -7.08 -1.73 24.64
CA LEU A 146 -5.75 -2.25 24.95
C LEU A 146 -4.73 -1.92 23.84
N ALA A 147 -5.14 -1.99 22.58
CA ALA A 147 -4.34 -1.57 21.44
C ALA A 147 -4.03 -0.06 21.51
N LEU A 148 -5.07 0.78 21.68
CA LEU A 148 -4.93 2.22 21.89
C LEU A 148 -3.90 2.52 22.99
N TYR A 149 -4.06 1.92 24.17
CA TYR A 149 -3.14 2.15 25.29
C TYR A 149 -1.71 1.71 24.98
N ARG A 150 -1.54 0.58 24.31
CA ARG A 150 -0.22 0.06 23.95
C ARG A 150 0.51 0.91 22.94
N PHE A 151 -0.21 1.50 21.97
CA PHE A 151 0.41 2.35 20.96
C PHE A 151 0.54 3.80 21.39
N CYS A 152 -0.49 4.35 22.03
CA CYS A 152 -0.59 5.77 22.32
C CYS A 152 -0.02 6.18 23.68
N HIS A 153 0.32 5.25 24.58
CA HIS A 153 0.88 5.63 25.90
C HIS A 153 2.22 6.33 25.75
N ALA A 154 2.42 7.41 26.48
CA ALA A 154 3.60 8.28 26.42
C ALA A 154 4.95 7.54 26.54
N SER A 155 4.99 6.43 27.30
CA SER A 155 6.19 5.62 27.42
C SER A 155 6.67 5.00 26.10
N ARG A 156 5.82 4.95 25.06
CA ARG A 156 6.17 4.38 23.76
C ARG A 156 7.03 5.31 22.92
N PHE A 157 7.00 6.59 23.24
CA PHE A 157 7.82 7.64 22.62
C PHE A 157 9.15 7.86 23.33
N ALA A 158 9.36 7.21 24.47
CA ALA A 158 10.59 7.29 25.25
C ALA A 158 11.50 6.10 24.97
N ARG A 159 12.81 6.30 25.05
CA ARG A 159 13.77 5.19 24.98
C ARG A 159 13.58 4.26 26.17
N ASP A 160 13.44 2.98 25.90
CA ASP A 160 13.46 1.94 26.91
C ASP A 160 14.86 1.88 27.52
N PRO A 161 15.02 2.03 28.87
CA PRO A 161 16.31 1.97 29.51
C PRO A 161 17.06 0.65 29.31
N ALA A 162 16.33 -0.45 29.09
CA ALA A 162 16.93 -1.77 28.93
C ALA A 162 17.45 -2.02 27.51
N THR A 163 16.73 -1.51 26.49
CA THR A 163 17.06 -1.73 25.07
C THR A 163 17.73 -0.52 24.42
N GLY A 164 17.59 0.66 24.98
CA GLY A 164 18.05 1.93 24.42
C GLY A 164 17.24 2.38 23.19
N ARG A 165 16.15 1.67 22.84
CA ARG A 165 15.31 1.91 21.66
C ARG A 165 13.96 2.50 22.08
N GLU A 166 13.33 3.24 21.17
CA GLU A 166 11.97 3.72 21.32
C GLU A 166 11.00 2.61 20.91
N PRO A 167 10.05 2.18 21.76
CA PRO A 167 9.16 1.06 21.44
C PRO A 167 8.35 1.25 20.15
N LEU A 168 7.94 2.48 19.80
CA LEU A 168 7.26 2.74 18.53
C LEU A 168 8.17 2.52 17.32
N GLU A 169 9.45 2.89 17.41
CA GLU A 169 10.42 2.59 16.36
C GLU A 169 10.68 1.09 16.25
N GLU A 170 10.68 0.38 17.36
CA GLU A 170 10.80 -1.08 17.35
C GLU A 170 9.57 -1.73 16.70
N TYR A 171 8.36 -1.26 17.00
CA TYR A 171 7.14 -1.75 16.36
C TYR A 171 7.13 -1.47 14.85
N TYR A 172 7.56 -0.26 14.46
CA TYR A 172 7.70 0.10 13.05
C TYR A 172 8.71 -0.81 12.33
N GLU A 173 9.88 -1.02 12.92
CA GLU A 173 10.93 -1.85 12.33
C GLU A 173 10.51 -3.32 12.24
N VAL A 174 9.84 -3.86 13.27
CA VAL A 174 9.27 -5.22 13.23
C VAL A 174 8.20 -5.33 12.15
N SER A 175 7.34 -4.31 11.98
CA SER A 175 6.34 -4.29 10.91
C SER A 175 6.99 -4.24 9.53
N ARG A 176 8.02 -3.42 9.35
CA ARG A 176 8.81 -3.33 8.11
C ARG A 176 9.47 -4.67 7.76
N GLN A 177 10.12 -5.30 8.74
CA GLN A 177 10.74 -6.62 8.56
C GLN A 177 9.71 -7.73 8.30
N ALA A 178 8.53 -7.63 8.90
CA ALA A 178 7.43 -8.54 8.61
C ALA A 178 6.95 -8.38 7.15
N GLY A 179 6.86 -7.14 6.65
CA GLY A 179 6.58 -6.86 5.25
C GLY A 179 7.62 -7.47 4.30
N GLU A 180 8.91 -7.29 4.58
CA GLU A 180 10.00 -7.90 3.80
C GLU A 180 9.92 -9.44 3.77
N LYS A 181 9.64 -10.08 4.91
CA LYS A 181 9.44 -11.54 5.00
C LYS A 181 8.19 -12.01 4.24
N ILE A 182 7.12 -11.22 4.26
CA ILE A 182 5.91 -11.48 3.46
C ILE A 182 6.28 -11.41 1.99
N GLY A 183 7.04 -10.42 1.54
CA GLY A 183 7.53 -10.29 0.16
C GLY A 183 8.33 -11.51 -0.29
N GLU A 184 9.22 -12.04 0.54
CA GLU A 184 10.01 -13.22 0.23
C GLU A 184 9.15 -14.51 0.17
N SER A 185 8.23 -14.69 1.13
CA SER A 185 7.24 -15.77 1.12
C SER A 185 6.30 -15.67 -0.08
N LEU A 186 5.86 -14.45 -0.42
CA LEU A 186 4.97 -14.21 -1.55
C LEU A 186 5.65 -14.55 -2.88
N ARG A 187 6.95 -14.30 -3.02
CA ARG A 187 7.74 -14.70 -4.20
C ARG A 187 7.63 -16.20 -4.49
N VAL A 188 7.84 -17.04 -3.48
CA VAL A 188 7.71 -18.50 -3.61
C VAL A 188 6.27 -18.91 -3.94
N ASN A 189 5.31 -18.24 -3.32
CA ASN A 189 3.90 -18.51 -3.52
C ASN A 189 3.41 -18.09 -4.93
N VAL A 190 3.97 -17.00 -5.48
CA VAL A 190 3.65 -16.57 -6.86
C VAL A 190 4.17 -17.57 -7.89
N VAL A 191 5.39 -18.10 -7.72
CA VAL A 191 5.91 -19.19 -8.58
C VAL A 191 4.96 -20.38 -8.55
N ARG A 192 4.51 -20.77 -7.35
CA ARG A 192 3.54 -21.88 -7.18
C ARG A 192 2.21 -21.57 -7.87
N ALA A 193 1.69 -20.36 -7.73
CA ALA A 193 0.43 -19.96 -8.37
C ALA A 193 0.52 -20.02 -9.90
N ILE A 194 1.66 -19.59 -10.47
CA ILE A 194 1.92 -19.67 -11.91
C ILE A 194 1.95 -21.13 -12.38
N GLU A 195 2.61 -22.02 -11.65
CA GLU A 195 2.65 -23.45 -12.00
C GLU A 195 1.27 -24.11 -11.87
N GLU A 196 0.50 -23.79 -10.82
CA GLU A 196 -0.88 -24.30 -10.66
C GLU A 196 -1.77 -23.84 -11.84
N LEU A 197 -1.76 -22.56 -12.17
CA LEU A 197 -2.51 -22.04 -13.33
C LEU A 197 -2.01 -22.61 -14.64
N GLY A 198 -0.68 -22.61 -14.84
CA GLY A 198 -0.07 -23.17 -16.04
C GLY A 198 -0.45 -24.63 -16.26
N ASN A 199 -0.54 -25.43 -15.21
CA ASN A 199 -1.04 -26.80 -15.29
C ASN A 199 -2.57 -26.87 -15.40
N GLY A 200 -3.28 -25.86 -14.88
CA GLY A 200 -4.75 -25.78 -14.94
C GLY A 200 -5.31 -25.58 -16.33
N PHE A 201 -4.60 -24.84 -17.18
CA PHE A 201 -4.96 -24.60 -18.57
C PHE A 201 -4.52 -25.69 -19.56
N LEU A 202 -3.59 -26.58 -19.13
CA LEU A 202 -3.07 -27.60 -20.04
C LEU A 202 -4.13 -28.65 -20.40
N ASP A 203 -4.24 -28.87 -21.70
CA ASP A 203 -4.85 -30.05 -22.31
C ASP A 203 -3.83 -30.80 -23.16
N GLY A 204 -4.23 -31.93 -23.72
CA GLY A 204 -3.33 -32.77 -24.51
C GLY A 204 -2.79 -32.07 -25.76
N ALA A 205 -3.59 -31.26 -26.43
CA ALA A 205 -3.19 -30.52 -27.63
C ALA A 205 -2.19 -29.41 -27.29
N LEU A 206 -2.40 -28.71 -26.20
CA LEU A 206 -1.51 -27.64 -25.75
C LEU A 206 -0.17 -28.22 -25.27
N ILE A 207 -0.17 -29.36 -24.55
CA ILE A 207 1.07 -30.04 -24.15
C ILE A 207 1.92 -30.39 -25.36
N GLU A 208 1.35 -31.00 -26.41
CA GLU A 208 2.08 -31.34 -27.63
C GLU A 208 2.62 -30.09 -28.35
N ARG A 209 1.88 -29.00 -28.34
CA ARG A 209 2.27 -27.73 -28.95
C ARG A 209 3.43 -27.05 -28.19
N LEU A 210 3.51 -27.21 -26.88
CA LEU A 210 4.54 -26.62 -26.03
C LEU A 210 5.78 -27.52 -25.89
N ARG A 211 5.65 -28.83 -26.11
CA ARG A 211 6.71 -29.80 -25.90
C ARG A 211 7.86 -29.58 -26.89
N GLY A 212 9.04 -29.29 -26.36
CA GLY A 212 10.26 -29.07 -27.15
C GLY A 212 10.32 -27.73 -27.89
N ASP A 213 9.38 -26.82 -27.65
CA ASP A 213 9.41 -25.46 -28.19
C ASP A 213 9.58 -24.45 -27.03
N ASP A 214 10.80 -24.04 -26.78
CA ASP A 214 11.14 -23.06 -25.73
C ASP A 214 10.47 -21.69 -25.99
N GLY A 215 10.31 -21.29 -27.25
CA GLY A 215 9.64 -20.05 -27.63
C GLY A 215 8.17 -20.08 -27.31
N ALA A 216 7.48 -21.19 -27.64
CA ALA A 216 6.07 -21.39 -27.29
C ALA A 216 5.90 -21.47 -25.75
N CYS A 217 6.79 -22.17 -25.04
CA CYS A 217 6.75 -22.22 -23.58
C CYS A 217 6.93 -20.84 -22.92
N ARG A 218 7.84 -20.00 -23.43
CA ARG A 218 8.00 -18.61 -22.95
C ARG A 218 6.78 -17.76 -23.22
N ALA A 219 6.19 -17.84 -24.40
CA ALA A 219 4.97 -17.09 -24.74
C ALA A 219 3.78 -17.53 -23.87
N TYR A 220 3.61 -18.83 -23.68
CA TYR A 220 2.60 -19.37 -22.77
C TYR A 220 2.80 -18.90 -21.33
N TYR A 221 4.03 -18.95 -20.83
CA TYR A 221 4.40 -18.44 -19.51
C TYR A 221 4.02 -16.97 -19.33
N GLN A 222 4.30 -16.13 -20.33
CA GLN A 222 3.95 -14.70 -20.27
C GLN A 222 2.43 -14.48 -20.15
N GLU A 223 1.62 -15.28 -20.85
CA GLU A 223 0.16 -15.19 -20.74
C GLU A 223 -0.33 -15.66 -19.36
N VAL A 224 0.19 -16.76 -18.81
CA VAL A 224 -0.14 -17.21 -17.44
C VAL A 224 0.31 -16.20 -16.39
N LEU A 225 1.49 -15.63 -16.57
CA LEU A 225 2.04 -14.58 -15.70
C LEU A 225 1.12 -13.34 -15.69
N MET A 226 0.58 -12.95 -16.85
CA MET A 226 -0.37 -11.84 -16.94
C MET A 226 -1.64 -12.12 -16.13
N VAL A 227 -2.16 -13.36 -16.14
CA VAL A 227 -3.30 -13.75 -15.28
C VAL A 227 -2.97 -13.57 -13.80
N VAL A 228 -1.79 -13.99 -13.37
CA VAL A 228 -1.35 -13.81 -11.97
C VAL A 228 -1.25 -12.32 -11.60
N TYR A 229 -0.72 -11.49 -12.50
CA TYR A 229 -0.68 -10.04 -12.27
C TYR A 229 -2.06 -9.41 -12.17
N ARG A 230 -3.02 -9.83 -12.99
CA ARG A 230 -4.43 -9.40 -12.88
C ARG A 230 -5.01 -9.73 -11.51
N ILE A 231 -4.78 -10.95 -11.01
CA ILE A 231 -5.24 -11.38 -9.68
C ILE A 231 -4.56 -10.56 -8.58
N ILE A 232 -3.23 -10.37 -8.62
CA ILE A 232 -2.50 -9.56 -7.64
C ILE A 232 -2.98 -8.12 -7.66
N PHE A 233 -3.17 -7.53 -8.85
CA PHE A 233 -3.70 -6.18 -8.99
C PHE A 233 -5.10 -6.05 -8.36
N MET A 234 -6.00 -7.00 -8.61
CA MET A 234 -7.34 -6.99 -8.01
C MET A 234 -7.27 -7.08 -6.48
N LEU A 235 -6.45 -8.01 -5.93
CA LEU A 235 -6.23 -8.12 -4.49
C LEU A 235 -5.73 -6.81 -3.86
N PHE A 236 -4.81 -6.14 -4.54
CA PHE A 236 -4.29 -4.85 -4.13
C PHE A 236 -5.34 -3.73 -4.23
N ALA A 237 -6.02 -3.62 -5.38
CA ALA A 237 -6.96 -2.55 -5.66
C ALA A 237 -8.22 -2.63 -4.79
N GLU A 238 -8.76 -3.84 -4.56
CA GLU A 238 -9.91 -4.04 -3.68
C GLU A 238 -9.59 -3.70 -2.22
N GLN A 239 -8.46 -4.16 -1.70
CA GLN A 239 -8.08 -3.88 -0.32
C GLN A 239 -7.76 -2.41 -0.06
N ARG A 240 -7.50 -1.64 -1.11
CA ARG A 240 -7.32 -0.17 -1.03
C ARG A 240 -8.58 0.60 -1.39
N GLY A 241 -9.72 -0.07 -1.57
CA GLY A 241 -10.98 0.57 -1.92
C GLY A 241 -10.97 1.28 -3.28
N MET A 242 -10.11 0.82 -4.20
CA MET A 242 -10.02 1.38 -5.56
C MET A 242 -11.02 0.74 -6.52
N LEU A 243 -11.59 -0.41 -6.16
CA LEU A 243 -12.59 -1.16 -6.92
C LEU A 243 -13.87 -1.29 -6.10
N GLY A 244 -15.01 -1.02 -6.75
CA GLY A 244 -16.31 -1.03 -6.08
C GLY A 244 -16.59 0.23 -5.24
N GLY A 245 -17.77 0.30 -4.63
CA GLY A 245 -18.15 1.39 -3.72
C GLY A 245 -18.64 2.68 -4.39
N GLY A 246 -18.72 2.71 -5.72
CA GLY A 246 -19.32 3.81 -6.50
C GLY A 246 -20.50 3.32 -7.34
N GLY A 247 -21.46 4.20 -7.65
CA GLY A 247 -22.64 3.85 -8.45
C GLY A 247 -23.77 3.22 -7.64
N ASP A 248 -24.91 3.02 -8.30
CA ASP A 248 -26.15 2.53 -7.66
C ASP A 248 -26.07 1.06 -7.21
N HIS A 249 -25.09 0.30 -7.70
CA HIS A 249 -24.92 -1.13 -7.47
C HIS A 249 -23.46 -1.53 -7.19
N GLY A 250 -22.66 -0.62 -6.63
CA GLY A 250 -21.25 -0.90 -6.28
C GLY A 250 -21.05 -2.07 -5.32
N ASP A 251 -22.00 -2.29 -4.42
CA ASP A 251 -21.99 -3.44 -3.51
C ASP A 251 -22.11 -4.76 -4.25
N LEU A 252 -22.90 -4.82 -5.34
CA LEU A 252 -23.07 -6.02 -6.17
C LEU A 252 -21.74 -6.47 -6.81
N PHE A 253 -20.89 -5.52 -7.24
CA PHE A 253 -19.58 -5.87 -7.75
C PHE A 253 -18.73 -6.54 -6.67
N LEU A 254 -18.72 -5.97 -5.46
CA LEU A 254 -17.93 -6.51 -4.34
C LEU A 254 -18.42 -7.88 -3.88
N GLU A 255 -19.73 -8.10 -3.87
CA GLU A 255 -20.35 -9.35 -3.44
C GLU A 255 -20.17 -10.50 -4.46
N GLU A 256 -20.30 -10.22 -5.77
CA GLU A 256 -20.40 -11.27 -6.77
C GLU A 256 -19.18 -11.39 -7.70
N TYR A 257 -18.48 -10.29 -7.98
CA TYR A 257 -17.43 -10.24 -9.00
C TYR A 257 -16.04 -9.98 -8.43
N SER A 258 -15.94 -9.62 -7.13
CA SER A 258 -14.65 -9.30 -6.53
C SER A 258 -13.76 -10.53 -6.36
N ILE A 259 -12.44 -10.31 -6.37
CA ILE A 259 -11.48 -11.37 -6.04
C ILE A 259 -11.58 -11.76 -4.56
N THR A 260 -12.04 -10.86 -3.70
CA THR A 260 -12.31 -11.14 -2.28
C THR A 260 -13.45 -12.14 -2.13
N SER A 261 -14.57 -11.96 -2.82
CA SER A 261 -15.68 -12.92 -2.84
C SER A 261 -15.24 -14.28 -3.38
N LEU A 262 -14.51 -14.30 -4.50
CA LEU A 262 -13.96 -15.54 -5.06
C LEU A 262 -13.03 -16.24 -4.05
N ARG A 263 -12.16 -15.52 -3.37
CA ARG A 263 -11.29 -16.07 -2.32
C ARG A 263 -12.09 -16.70 -1.19
N GLU A 264 -13.17 -16.08 -0.72
CA GLU A 264 -14.01 -16.62 0.34
C GLU A 264 -14.69 -17.91 -0.09
N ARG A 265 -15.18 -17.99 -1.32
CA ARG A 265 -15.71 -19.24 -1.90
C ARG A 265 -14.63 -20.33 -1.97
N VAL A 266 -13.41 -19.97 -2.36
CA VAL A 266 -12.26 -20.89 -2.42
C VAL A 266 -11.86 -21.38 -1.02
N ASP A 267 -11.87 -20.51 -0.01
CA ASP A 267 -11.56 -20.87 1.37
C ASP A 267 -12.63 -21.78 1.99
N ALA A 268 -13.89 -21.58 1.63
CA ALA A 268 -15.02 -22.40 2.08
C ALA A 268 -15.12 -23.77 1.38
N PHE A 269 -14.42 -23.98 0.26
CA PHE A 269 -14.49 -25.22 -0.50
C PHE A 269 -13.68 -26.34 0.16
N GLU A 270 -14.34 -27.37 0.64
CA GLU A 270 -13.74 -28.54 1.31
C GLU A 270 -13.45 -29.72 0.35
N GLY A 271 -13.85 -29.63 -0.92
CA GLY A 271 -13.64 -30.67 -1.93
C GLY A 271 -12.17 -30.90 -2.28
N ARG A 272 -11.84 -32.11 -2.72
CA ARG A 272 -10.45 -32.49 -3.04
C ARG A 272 -10.05 -32.24 -4.48
N ASP A 273 -10.96 -32.41 -5.43
CA ASP A 273 -10.72 -32.16 -6.86
C ASP A 273 -12.01 -31.67 -7.52
N ASP A 274 -11.89 -30.56 -8.26
CA ASP A 274 -12.97 -29.99 -9.06
C ASP A 274 -12.45 -29.70 -10.46
N ARG A 275 -12.89 -30.48 -11.44
CA ARG A 275 -12.47 -30.40 -12.85
C ARG A 275 -13.33 -29.44 -13.67
N ASN A 276 -14.35 -28.85 -13.09
CA ASN A 276 -15.13 -27.79 -13.73
C ASN A 276 -14.27 -26.57 -14.03
N THR A 277 -14.81 -25.64 -14.79
CA THR A 277 -14.09 -24.45 -15.27
C THR A 277 -14.86 -23.14 -15.02
N ASP A 278 -16.00 -23.24 -14.33
CA ASP A 278 -16.91 -22.13 -14.09
C ASP A 278 -16.30 -21.00 -13.25
N LEU A 279 -15.38 -21.29 -12.32
CA LEU A 279 -14.67 -20.25 -11.57
C LEU A 279 -13.76 -19.41 -12.49
N TRP A 280 -13.14 -20.04 -13.47
CA TRP A 280 -12.34 -19.32 -14.47
C TRP A 280 -13.21 -18.49 -15.38
N GLU A 281 -14.34 -19.04 -15.82
CA GLU A 281 -15.31 -18.32 -16.67
C GLU A 281 -15.83 -17.07 -15.95
N GLY A 282 -16.18 -17.19 -14.65
CA GLY A 282 -16.55 -16.05 -13.80
C GLY A 282 -15.44 -15.00 -13.66
N LEU A 283 -14.23 -15.43 -13.34
CA LEU A 283 -13.07 -14.51 -13.23
C LEU A 283 -12.76 -13.80 -14.56
N SER A 284 -12.95 -14.49 -15.68
CA SER A 284 -12.76 -13.90 -17.02
C SER A 284 -13.79 -12.80 -17.31
N VAL A 285 -15.02 -12.94 -16.79
CA VAL A 285 -16.04 -11.86 -16.85
C VAL A 285 -15.57 -10.65 -16.05
N THR A 286 -15.04 -10.86 -14.85
CA THR A 286 -14.49 -9.76 -14.03
C THR A 286 -13.35 -9.04 -14.74
N PHE A 287 -12.42 -9.76 -15.38
CA PHE A 287 -11.35 -9.14 -16.17
C PHE A 287 -11.88 -8.27 -17.31
N ARG A 288 -12.95 -8.72 -18.01
CA ARG A 288 -13.60 -7.93 -19.06
C ARG A 288 -14.28 -6.68 -18.50
N MET A 289 -14.93 -6.79 -17.34
CA MET A 289 -15.50 -5.62 -16.66
C MET A 289 -14.44 -4.57 -16.32
N LEU A 290 -13.25 -5.00 -15.95
CA LEU A 290 -12.13 -4.10 -15.65
C LEU A 290 -11.49 -3.52 -16.92
N GLU A 291 -11.51 -4.26 -18.04
CA GLU A 291 -11.04 -3.78 -19.34
C GLU A 291 -11.99 -2.74 -19.93
N GLU A 292 -13.28 -3.03 -19.97
CA GLU A 292 -14.30 -2.22 -20.67
C GLU A 292 -14.93 -1.14 -19.75
N GLY A 293 -14.92 -1.36 -18.45
CA GLY A 293 -15.66 -0.58 -17.47
C GLY A 293 -17.14 -0.95 -17.40
N VAL A 294 -17.72 -0.83 -16.20
CA VAL A 294 -19.16 -0.97 -15.95
C VAL A 294 -19.58 0.08 -14.93
N PRO A 295 -19.88 1.31 -15.38
CA PRO A 295 -20.19 2.43 -14.48
C PRO A 295 -21.35 2.14 -13.55
N GLU A 296 -22.34 1.33 -13.96
CA GLU A 296 -23.50 0.94 -13.15
C GLU A 296 -23.10 0.14 -11.91
N LEU A 297 -21.99 -0.59 -11.98
CA LEU A 297 -21.39 -1.34 -10.88
C LEU A 297 -20.25 -0.57 -10.18
N GLY A 298 -20.07 0.71 -10.50
CA GLY A 298 -18.98 1.52 -9.95
C GLY A 298 -17.59 1.09 -10.42
N VAL A 299 -17.49 0.38 -11.53
CA VAL A 299 -16.23 -0.10 -12.10
C VAL A 299 -15.83 0.79 -13.28
N ASN A 300 -14.75 1.52 -13.12
CA ASN A 300 -14.15 2.29 -14.21
C ASN A 300 -13.28 1.39 -15.08
N ALA A 301 -13.23 1.67 -16.38
CA ALA A 301 -12.27 1.01 -17.26
C ALA A 301 -10.83 1.30 -16.81
N PHE A 302 -10.02 0.26 -16.78
CA PHE A 302 -8.59 0.41 -16.56
C PHE A 302 -7.90 0.45 -17.92
N ASP A 303 -7.56 1.65 -18.35
CA ASP A 303 -6.76 1.85 -19.55
C ASP A 303 -5.39 1.20 -19.38
N GLY A 304 -5.00 0.35 -20.31
CA GLY A 304 -3.69 -0.27 -20.32
C GLY A 304 -3.70 -1.75 -20.72
N MET A 305 -2.53 -2.31 -20.88
CA MET A 305 -2.35 -3.68 -21.37
C MET A 305 -2.66 -4.76 -20.33
N LEU A 306 -2.86 -4.40 -19.05
CA LEU A 306 -2.98 -5.40 -17.98
C LEU A 306 -4.21 -6.30 -18.18
N PHE A 307 -5.37 -5.74 -18.49
CA PHE A 307 -6.61 -6.49 -18.64
C PHE A 307 -6.94 -6.81 -20.10
N SER A 308 -6.25 -6.19 -21.06
CA SER A 308 -6.45 -6.51 -22.48
C SER A 308 -6.03 -7.95 -22.81
N ASN A 309 -6.84 -8.61 -23.60
CA ASN A 309 -6.54 -9.92 -24.17
C ASN A 309 -5.94 -9.83 -25.58
N ASP A 310 -5.58 -8.62 -26.02
CA ASP A 310 -4.94 -8.40 -27.32
C ASP A 310 -3.60 -9.14 -27.39
N GLY A 311 -3.45 -10.01 -28.38
CA GLY A 311 -2.24 -10.79 -28.59
C GLY A 311 -2.14 -12.10 -27.81
N ALA A 312 -3.12 -12.44 -26.95
CA ALA A 312 -3.16 -13.75 -26.30
C ALA A 312 -3.31 -14.86 -27.35
N ARG A 313 -2.39 -15.82 -27.35
CA ARG A 313 -2.31 -16.91 -28.33
C ARG A 313 -2.73 -18.26 -27.76
N PHE A 314 -2.64 -18.43 -26.46
CA PHE A 314 -2.85 -19.68 -25.74
C PHE A 314 -4.05 -19.61 -24.80
N LEU A 315 -4.31 -18.48 -24.15
CA LEU A 315 -5.32 -18.36 -23.10
C LEU A 315 -6.62 -17.67 -23.57
N LYS A 316 -6.69 -17.17 -24.80
CA LYS A 316 -7.87 -16.44 -25.30
C LYS A 316 -9.18 -17.21 -25.12
N ASP A 317 -9.18 -18.50 -25.42
CA ASP A 317 -10.35 -19.40 -25.30
C ASP A 317 -10.07 -20.59 -24.38
N ALA A 318 -8.97 -20.51 -23.60
CA ALA A 318 -8.56 -21.60 -22.73
C ALA A 318 -9.46 -21.68 -21.48
N LYS A 319 -9.61 -22.89 -20.96
CA LYS A 319 -10.36 -23.18 -19.74
C LYS A 319 -9.42 -23.65 -18.66
N CYS A 320 -9.51 -23.01 -17.49
CA CYS A 320 -8.74 -23.42 -16.32
C CYS A 320 -9.59 -24.29 -15.39
N ARG A 321 -9.04 -25.40 -14.95
CA ARG A 321 -9.73 -26.25 -13.97
C ARG A 321 -9.87 -25.53 -12.64
N ASN A 322 -11.03 -25.65 -12.00
CA ASN A 322 -11.32 -25.01 -10.72
C ASN A 322 -10.29 -25.33 -9.65
N THR A 323 -9.87 -26.60 -9.51
CA THR A 323 -8.84 -27.00 -8.54
C THR A 323 -7.55 -26.21 -8.71
N ALA A 324 -7.09 -26.00 -9.95
CA ALA A 324 -5.86 -25.27 -10.24
C ALA A 324 -6.01 -23.78 -9.89
N LEU A 325 -7.13 -23.15 -10.27
CA LEU A 325 -7.43 -21.78 -9.95
C LEU A 325 -7.55 -21.58 -8.42
N MET A 326 -8.24 -22.48 -7.73
CA MET A 326 -8.35 -22.42 -6.27
C MET A 326 -7.00 -22.54 -5.58
N ASN A 327 -6.13 -23.43 -6.04
CA ASN A 327 -4.78 -23.59 -5.49
C ASN A 327 -3.92 -22.35 -5.73
N ALA A 328 -4.03 -21.74 -6.92
CA ALA A 328 -3.35 -20.49 -7.24
C ALA A 328 -3.81 -19.35 -6.33
N ILE A 329 -5.12 -19.17 -6.15
CA ILE A 329 -5.68 -18.15 -5.24
C ILE A 329 -5.22 -18.40 -3.80
N ARG A 330 -5.27 -19.64 -3.31
CA ARG A 330 -4.75 -19.98 -1.97
C ARG A 330 -3.28 -19.66 -1.83
N SER A 331 -2.47 -19.93 -2.84
CA SER A 331 -1.03 -19.60 -2.84
C SER A 331 -0.80 -18.09 -2.78
N LEU A 332 -1.61 -17.30 -3.46
CA LEU A 332 -1.49 -15.83 -3.46
C LEU A 332 -2.05 -15.18 -2.20
N THR A 333 -2.96 -15.82 -1.47
CA THR A 333 -3.68 -15.18 -0.36
C THR A 333 -3.27 -15.66 1.03
N TRP A 334 -2.52 -16.77 1.12
CA TRP A 334 -2.07 -17.33 2.39
C TRP A 334 -0.56 -17.52 2.41
N THR A 335 0.05 -17.23 3.56
CA THR A 335 1.43 -17.58 3.86
C THR A 335 1.48 -18.55 5.04
N VAL A 336 2.55 -19.34 5.10
CA VAL A 336 2.84 -20.20 6.24
C VAL A 336 3.74 -19.42 7.18
N SER A 337 3.22 -19.03 8.33
CA SER A 337 4.04 -18.39 9.36
C SER A 337 4.89 -19.46 10.08
N GLU A 338 6.20 -19.38 9.93
CA GLU A 338 7.15 -20.06 10.81
C GLU A 338 7.25 -19.31 12.15
N THR A 339 6.20 -19.35 12.97
CA THR A 339 6.33 -18.89 14.35
C THR A 339 7.19 -19.87 15.12
N GLY A 340 8.48 -19.53 15.19
CA GLY A 340 9.49 -20.26 15.93
C GLY A 340 9.18 -20.31 17.41
N GLY A 341 8.86 -21.48 17.90
CA GLY A 341 8.78 -21.80 19.32
C GLY A 341 8.54 -23.28 19.49
N ARG A 342 9.47 -23.97 20.08
CA ARG A 342 9.57 -25.44 20.27
C ARG A 342 8.36 -26.14 20.91
N ARG A 343 7.18 -25.49 21.07
CA ARG A 343 6.01 -26.02 21.80
C ARG A 343 4.63 -25.88 21.13
N GLN A 344 4.49 -25.31 19.92
CA GLN A 344 3.21 -25.34 19.22
C GLN A 344 3.35 -26.00 17.85
N ARG A 345 2.94 -27.23 17.74
CA ARG A 345 2.68 -27.98 16.50
C ARG A 345 1.40 -27.41 15.84
N GLY A 346 1.50 -26.20 15.30
CA GLY A 346 0.46 -25.61 14.48
C GLY A 346 1.14 -24.64 13.53
N HIS A 347 1.29 -25.04 12.27
CA HIS A 347 1.65 -24.10 11.20
C HIS A 347 0.46 -23.16 11.04
N GLY A 348 0.53 -22.01 11.67
CA GLY A 348 -0.50 -20.96 11.53
C GLY A 348 -0.45 -20.43 10.11
N ARG A 349 -1.50 -20.67 9.32
CA ARG A 349 -1.70 -19.95 8.06
C ARG A 349 -2.06 -18.51 8.40
N GLN A 350 -1.39 -17.54 7.78
CA GLN A 350 -1.70 -16.13 7.91
C GLN A 350 -2.14 -15.59 6.55
N ARG A 351 -3.19 -14.77 6.54
CA ARG A 351 -3.63 -14.07 5.32
C ARG A 351 -2.62 -13.00 4.94
N ILE A 352 -2.33 -12.90 3.65
CA ILE A 352 -1.49 -11.85 3.09
C ILE A 352 -2.34 -10.59 2.95
N SER A 353 -1.89 -9.48 3.53
CA SER A 353 -2.47 -8.14 3.32
C SER A 353 -1.78 -7.48 2.13
N TYR A 354 -2.52 -7.27 1.06
CA TYR A 354 -2.04 -6.55 -0.11
C TYR A 354 -2.15 -5.03 0.05
N ALA A 355 -2.95 -4.54 1.00
CA ALA A 355 -3.03 -3.13 1.33
C ALA A 355 -1.70 -2.57 1.85
N ASP A 356 -0.93 -3.42 2.54
CA ASP A 356 0.34 -3.06 3.17
C ASP A 356 1.54 -3.20 2.22
N LEU A 357 1.36 -3.85 1.06
CA LEU A 357 2.43 -3.98 0.08
C LEU A 357 2.67 -2.66 -0.66
N SER A 358 3.92 -2.28 -0.77
CA SER A 358 4.35 -1.17 -1.61
C SER A 358 4.41 -1.58 -3.10
N VAL A 359 4.44 -0.59 -3.98
CA VAL A 359 4.64 -0.81 -5.42
C VAL A 359 6.01 -1.44 -5.68
N GLU A 360 7.00 -1.08 -4.87
CA GLU A 360 8.37 -1.61 -4.94
C GLU A 360 8.41 -3.10 -4.58
N GLU A 361 7.64 -3.54 -3.58
CA GLU A 361 7.54 -4.96 -3.21
C GLU A 361 6.85 -5.78 -4.31
N ILE A 362 5.80 -5.25 -4.92
CA ILE A 362 5.16 -5.87 -6.09
C ILE A 362 6.15 -5.93 -7.27
N GLY A 363 6.92 -4.88 -7.49
CA GLY A 363 7.98 -4.84 -8.49
C GLY A 363 9.08 -5.87 -8.26
N ALA A 364 9.50 -6.06 -7.01
CA ALA A 364 10.50 -7.06 -6.64
C ALA A 364 10.01 -8.51 -6.89
N ILE A 365 8.71 -8.76 -6.74
CA ILE A 365 8.10 -10.04 -7.11
C ILE A 365 8.25 -10.26 -8.62
N TYR A 366 7.91 -9.24 -9.43
CA TYR A 366 8.05 -9.30 -10.88
C TYR A 366 9.49 -9.64 -11.29
N GLU A 367 10.48 -8.93 -10.77
CA GLU A 367 11.89 -9.14 -11.11
C GLU A 367 12.36 -10.55 -10.77
N SER A 368 11.85 -11.12 -9.65
CA SER A 368 12.22 -12.48 -9.23
C SER A 368 11.72 -13.57 -10.17
N LEU A 369 10.67 -13.30 -10.94
CA LEU A 369 10.07 -14.24 -11.87
C LEU A 369 10.84 -14.33 -13.19
N LEU A 370 11.68 -13.34 -13.50
CA LEU A 370 12.56 -13.35 -14.67
C LEU A 370 13.68 -14.41 -14.57
N ASP A 371 13.90 -14.97 -13.39
CA ASP A 371 14.95 -15.98 -13.16
C ASP A 371 14.54 -17.41 -13.54
N TYR A 372 13.30 -17.62 -13.94
CA TYR A 372 12.78 -18.95 -14.23
C TYR A 372 12.68 -19.23 -15.72
N THR A 373 13.03 -20.46 -16.10
CA THR A 373 12.84 -20.96 -17.46
C THR A 373 11.62 -21.89 -17.50
N PRO A 374 10.54 -21.52 -18.23
CA PRO A 374 9.37 -22.37 -18.35
C PRO A 374 9.62 -23.53 -19.28
N ARG A 375 9.12 -24.72 -18.93
CA ARG A 375 9.17 -25.91 -19.80
C ARG A 375 8.08 -26.92 -19.47
N ILE A 376 7.84 -27.84 -20.40
CA ILE A 376 7.02 -29.05 -20.16
C ILE A 376 7.94 -30.19 -19.78
N THR A 377 7.64 -30.87 -18.68
CA THR A 377 8.40 -32.04 -18.22
C THR A 377 8.25 -33.22 -19.16
N THR A 378 9.36 -33.91 -19.41
CA THR A 378 9.37 -35.11 -20.28
C THR A 378 9.37 -36.42 -19.50
N GLY A 379 9.72 -36.36 -18.20
CA GLY A 379 9.81 -37.50 -17.30
C GLY A 379 9.36 -37.17 -15.88
N PHE A 380 9.54 -38.11 -14.97
CA PHE A 380 9.41 -37.83 -13.54
C PHE A 380 10.67 -37.10 -13.07
N GLU A 381 10.48 -35.97 -12.44
CA GLU A 381 11.55 -35.09 -11.98
C GLU A 381 11.24 -34.57 -10.57
N GLU A 382 12.29 -34.38 -9.77
CA GLU A 382 12.20 -33.70 -8.49
C GLU A 382 13.05 -32.42 -8.55
N VAL A 383 12.40 -31.28 -8.29
CA VAL A 383 13.05 -29.97 -8.26
C VAL A 383 12.62 -29.22 -7.01
N ASN A 384 13.58 -28.82 -6.18
CA ASN A 384 13.37 -28.14 -4.91
C ASN A 384 12.37 -28.85 -3.96
N GLY A 385 12.43 -30.21 -3.90
CA GLY A 385 11.57 -31.05 -3.06
C GLY A 385 10.13 -31.18 -3.59
N ARG A 386 9.88 -30.80 -4.84
CA ARG A 386 8.61 -30.98 -5.52
C ARG A 386 8.73 -31.99 -6.65
N GLU A 387 7.81 -32.94 -6.68
CA GLU A 387 7.74 -33.97 -7.72
C GLU A 387 6.89 -33.49 -8.89
N TYR A 388 7.39 -33.71 -10.10
CA TYR A 388 6.71 -33.43 -11.36
C TYR A 388 6.55 -34.70 -12.17
N ARG A 389 5.39 -34.80 -12.81
CA ARG A 389 5.06 -35.92 -13.73
C ARG A 389 5.30 -35.48 -15.17
N PRO A 390 5.48 -36.43 -16.11
CA PRO A 390 5.57 -36.09 -17.54
C PRO A 390 4.37 -35.27 -18.01
N GLY A 391 4.62 -34.26 -18.83
CA GLY A 391 3.57 -33.40 -19.39
C GLY A 391 3.10 -32.29 -18.47
N GLN A 392 3.76 -32.00 -17.37
CA GLN A 392 3.46 -30.86 -16.52
C GLN A 392 4.26 -29.62 -16.92
N PHE A 393 3.62 -28.48 -16.79
CA PHE A 393 4.29 -27.19 -16.86
C PHE A 393 5.06 -26.93 -15.56
N MET A 394 6.30 -26.56 -15.68
CA MET A 394 7.15 -26.20 -14.55
C MET A 394 8.03 -24.99 -14.84
N LEU A 395 8.43 -24.30 -13.78
CA LEU A 395 9.39 -23.21 -13.80
C LEU A 395 10.74 -23.69 -13.26
N ASP A 396 11.72 -23.86 -14.14
CA ASP A 396 13.06 -24.33 -13.79
C ASP A 396 13.93 -23.17 -13.27
N PRO A 397 14.39 -23.20 -12.00
CA PRO A 397 15.20 -22.13 -11.43
C PRO A 397 16.66 -22.14 -11.91
N ARG A 398 17.06 -23.13 -12.74
CA ARG A 398 18.45 -23.29 -13.23
C ARG A 398 18.82 -22.36 -14.36
N GLY A 399 17.86 -21.60 -14.91
CA GLY A 399 18.08 -20.62 -15.96
C GLY A 399 18.34 -19.23 -15.39
N SER A 400 19.44 -19.01 -14.66
CA SER A 400 19.69 -17.72 -14.03
C SER A 400 20.17 -16.67 -15.05
N GLU A 401 19.25 -16.06 -15.77
CA GLU A 401 19.52 -14.83 -16.54
C GLU A 401 19.79 -13.62 -15.61
N ARG A 402 19.43 -13.70 -14.32
CA ARG A 402 19.61 -12.63 -13.32
C ARG A 402 21.07 -12.22 -13.15
N LYS A 403 22.00 -13.17 -13.20
CA LYS A 403 23.45 -12.85 -13.14
C LYS A 403 23.94 -12.13 -14.39
N THR A 404 23.22 -12.25 -15.50
CA THR A 404 23.56 -11.62 -16.78
C THR A 404 22.81 -10.31 -17.00
N THR A 405 21.61 -10.12 -16.42
CA THR A 405 20.79 -8.90 -16.61
C THR A 405 20.98 -7.85 -15.51
N GLY A 406 21.58 -8.21 -14.37
CA GLY A 406 21.86 -7.26 -13.28
C GLY A 406 20.62 -6.62 -12.67
N SER A 407 19.45 -7.28 -12.74
CA SER A 407 18.22 -6.80 -12.14
C SER A 407 18.26 -6.92 -10.62
N TYR A 408 18.47 -5.81 -9.93
CA TYR A 408 18.52 -5.75 -8.47
C TYR A 408 17.51 -4.71 -7.96
N TYR A 409 16.92 -5.00 -6.79
CA TYR A 409 16.16 -4.02 -6.02
C TYR A 409 17.02 -2.78 -5.78
N THR A 410 16.50 -1.62 -6.17
CA THR A 410 17.21 -0.35 -5.97
C THR A 410 16.88 0.21 -4.60
N ASN A 411 17.89 0.48 -3.78
CA ASN A 411 17.71 1.06 -2.46
C ASN A 411 17.00 2.42 -2.55
N PRO A 412 15.92 2.66 -1.76
CA PRO A 412 15.19 3.92 -1.71
C PRO A 412 16.06 5.15 -1.46
N ASP A 413 17.11 5.03 -0.63
CA ASP A 413 18.04 6.15 -0.36
C ASP A 413 18.81 6.55 -1.62
N LEU A 414 19.18 5.57 -2.44
CA LEU A 414 19.85 5.83 -3.72
C LEU A 414 18.91 6.53 -4.70
N ILE A 415 17.64 6.12 -4.72
CA ILE A 415 16.61 6.76 -5.55
C ILE A 415 16.43 8.22 -5.11
N ALA A 416 16.29 8.47 -3.80
CA ALA A 416 16.13 9.81 -3.27
C ALA A 416 17.32 10.73 -3.60
N GLU A 417 18.55 10.20 -3.49
CA GLU A 417 19.75 10.97 -3.82
C GLU A 417 19.85 11.27 -5.32
N LEU A 418 19.45 10.35 -6.19
CA LEU A 418 19.39 10.60 -7.63
C LEU A 418 18.33 11.65 -8.00
N ILE A 419 17.15 11.60 -7.42
CA ILE A 419 16.10 12.62 -7.62
C ILE A 419 16.64 14.00 -7.21
N LYS A 420 17.26 14.10 -6.04
CA LYS A 420 17.82 15.33 -5.52
C LYS A 420 18.97 15.88 -6.36
N SER A 421 19.87 15.03 -6.82
CA SER A 421 21.06 15.45 -7.56
C SER A 421 20.82 15.67 -9.05
N ALA A 422 19.92 14.92 -9.68
CA ALA A 422 19.68 14.99 -11.12
C ALA A 422 18.39 15.73 -11.50
N LEU A 423 17.26 15.46 -10.81
CA LEU A 423 15.97 16.00 -11.20
C LEU A 423 15.68 17.38 -10.58
N ASP A 424 15.97 17.58 -9.30
CA ASP A 424 15.70 18.85 -8.61
C ASP A 424 16.39 20.06 -9.25
N PRO A 425 17.68 20.00 -9.69
CA PRO A 425 18.31 21.09 -10.41
C PRO A 425 17.61 21.42 -11.73
N VAL A 426 17.12 20.41 -12.46
CA VAL A 426 16.39 20.59 -13.71
C VAL A 426 15.05 21.29 -13.47
N ILE A 427 14.31 20.86 -12.44
CA ILE A 427 13.07 21.52 -12.03
C ILE A 427 13.33 22.99 -11.69
N ALA A 428 14.32 23.26 -10.85
CA ALA A 428 14.67 24.62 -10.42
C ALA A 428 15.04 25.51 -11.59
N ASP A 429 15.86 25.03 -12.53
CA ASP A 429 16.26 25.78 -13.74
C ASP A 429 15.05 26.10 -14.63
N ARG A 430 14.19 25.09 -14.90
CA ARG A 430 13.00 25.28 -15.74
C ARG A 430 12.02 26.27 -15.14
N LEU A 431 11.76 26.17 -13.83
CA LEU A 431 10.85 27.08 -13.13
C LEU A 431 11.42 28.50 -13.01
N SER A 432 12.73 28.64 -12.83
CA SER A 432 13.41 29.94 -12.81
C SER A 432 13.27 30.66 -14.15
N ARG A 433 13.46 29.97 -15.27
CA ARG A 433 13.32 30.51 -16.62
C ARG A 433 11.86 30.85 -16.97
N ALA A 434 10.89 30.12 -16.44
CA ALA A 434 9.47 30.37 -16.69
C ALA A 434 8.95 31.66 -16.00
N GLY A 435 9.67 32.16 -14.99
CA GLY A 435 9.26 33.31 -14.21
C GLY A 435 8.13 33.06 -13.24
N PRO A 436 7.38 34.08 -12.79
CA PRO A 436 6.37 33.95 -11.74
C PRO A 436 5.00 33.49 -12.25
N ASP A 437 4.72 33.50 -13.53
CA ASP A 437 3.42 33.16 -14.09
C ASP A 437 3.11 31.67 -13.89
N PRO A 438 2.01 31.27 -13.20
CA PRO A 438 1.67 29.91 -12.97
C PRO A 438 1.50 29.08 -14.23
N ALA A 439 0.89 29.62 -15.28
CA ALA A 439 0.66 28.90 -16.53
C ALA A 439 1.98 28.61 -17.27
N ALA A 440 2.89 29.58 -17.28
CA ALA A 440 4.22 29.39 -17.84
C ALA A 440 5.04 28.36 -17.05
N ARG A 441 4.95 28.37 -15.72
CA ARG A 441 5.61 27.40 -14.84
C ARG A 441 5.07 25.98 -15.04
N GLU A 442 3.75 25.82 -15.13
CA GLU A 442 3.11 24.54 -15.43
C GLU A 442 3.58 23.98 -16.77
N LYS A 443 3.54 24.78 -17.83
CA LYS A 443 4.04 24.41 -19.16
C LYS A 443 5.51 24.02 -19.14
N ALA A 444 6.33 24.76 -18.43
CA ALA A 444 7.75 24.48 -18.29
C ALA A 444 8.02 23.16 -17.56
N LEU A 445 7.26 22.86 -16.48
CA LEU A 445 7.37 21.63 -15.75
C LEU A 445 6.93 20.42 -16.59
N LEU A 446 5.79 20.50 -17.26
CA LEU A 446 5.27 19.43 -18.13
C LEU A 446 6.10 19.23 -19.41
N SER A 447 7.05 20.14 -19.70
CA SER A 447 8.02 19.96 -20.81
C SER A 447 9.21 19.10 -20.44
N ILE A 448 9.41 18.76 -19.18
CA ILE A 448 10.48 17.85 -18.74
C ILE A 448 10.16 16.45 -19.25
N ARG A 449 11.16 15.76 -19.76
CA ARG A 449 11.07 14.36 -20.20
C ARG A 449 12.03 13.53 -19.36
N VAL A 450 11.52 12.48 -18.75
CA VAL A 450 12.29 11.51 -17.96
C VAL A 450 12.30 10.20 -18.74
N CYS A 451 13.47 9.65 -18.94
CA CYS A 451 13.64 8.36 -19.60
C CYS A 451 14.60 7.51 -18.78
N ASP A 452 14.14 6.34 -18.44
CA ASP A 452 14.96 5.30 -17.82
C ASP A 452 15.07 4.11 -18.80
N PRO A 453 16.21 3.95 -19.50
CA PRO A 453 16.35 2.90 -20.49
C PRO A 453 16.49 1.49 -19.89
N ALA A 454 16.60 1.38 -18.58
CA ALA A 454 16.76 0.13 -17.85
C ALA A 454 15.84 0.11 -16.61
N CYS A 455 14.60 0.55 -16.78
CA CYS A 455 13.68 0.92 -15.68
C CYS A 455 13.36 -0.21 -14.70
N GLY A 456 13.53 -1.49 -15.08
CA GLY A 456 13.11 -2.60 -14.23
C GLY A 456 11.66 -2.48 -13.81
N SER A 457 11.38 -2.48 -12.50
CA SER A 457 10.06 -2.24 -11.90
C SER A 457 9.62 -0.76 -11.95
N GLY A 458 10.42 0.15 -12.46
CA GLY A 458 10.09 1.56 -12.61
C GLY A 458 10.32 2.42 -11.36
N ALA A 459 11.11 1.97 -10.41
CA ALA A 459 11.31 2.67 -9.13
C ALA A 459 11.76 4.13 -9.30
N PHE A 460 12.71 4.42 -10.19
CA PHE A 460 13.14 5.79 -10.50
C PHE A 460 12.04 6.61 -11.18
N LEU A 461 11.30 6.01 -12.12
CA LEU A 461 10.20 6.69 -12.83
C LEU A 461 9.06 7.05 -11.88
N ILE A 462 8.72 6.15 -10.96
CA ILE A 462 7.72 6.40 -9.90
C ILE A 462 8.18 7.56 -9.01
N ALA A 463 9.42 7.56 -8.57
CA ALA A 463 9.98 8.62 -7.74
C ALA A 463 10.00 9.97 -8.48
N ALA A 464 10.38 9.98 -9.75
CA ALA A 464 10.36 11.17 -10.61
C ALA A 464 8.92 11.70 -10.79
N SER A 465 7.96 10.80 -11.05
CA SER A 465 6.54 11.15 -11.15
C SER A 465 6.01 11.77 -9.85
N ASN A 466 6.38 11.20 -8.71
CA ASN A 466 6.02 11.72 -7.41
C ASN A 466 6.60 13.12 -7.17
N ARG A 467 7.86 13.34 -7.53
CA ARG A 467 8.54 14.62 -7.34
C ARG A 467 7.97 15.72 -8.24
N LEU A 468 7.81 15.42 -9.53
CA LEU A 468 7.22 16.34 -10.50
C LEU A 468 5.74 16.62 -10.20
N GLY A 469 4.96 15.59 -9.84
CA GLY A 469 3.55 15.72 -9.50
C GLY A 469 3.31 16.63 -8.30
N ARG A 470 4.14 16.53 -7.25
CA ARG A 470 4.07 17.47 -6.11
C ARG A 470 4.36 18.90 -6.53
N GLU A 471 5.36 19.13 -7.37
CA GLU A 471 5.69 20.48 -7.84
C GLU A 471 4.60 21.06 -8.73
N LEU A 472 4.02 20.24 -9.62
CA LEU A 472 2.89 20.62 -10.46
C LEU A 472 1.66 20.97 -9.61
N ALA A 473 1.37 20.16 -8.60
CA ALA A 473 0.26 20.42 -7.69
C ALA A 473 0.42 21.74 -6.93
N LYS A 474 1.64 22.06 -6.47
CA LYS A 474 1.94 23.37 -5.84
C LYS A 474 1.68 24.54 -6.77
N ILE A 475 2.10 24.42 -8.01
CA ILE A 475 1.88 25.48 -9.03
C ILE A 475 0.39 25.70 -9.26
N ARG A 476 -0.38 24.62 -9.44
CA ARG A 476 -1.82 24.68 -9.71
C ARG A 476 -2.63 25.17 -8.52
N ALA A 477 -2.31 24.68 -7.33
CA ALA A 477 -3.00 25.07 -6.11
C ALA A 477 -2.58 26.46 -5.58
N GLY A 478 -1.45 27.00 -6.04
CA GLY A 478 -0.89 28.24 -5.52
C GLY A 478 -0.44 28.16 -4.07
N THR A 479 -0.15 26.94 -3.56
CA THR A 479 0.24 26.68 -2.18
C THR A 479 1.43 25.72 -2.12
N GLU A 480 2.25 25.83 -1.08
CA GLU A 480 3.34 24.89 -0.83
C GLU A 480 2.82 23.50 -0.35
N LEU A 481 1.56 23.42 0.09
CA LEU A 481 0.94 22.23 0.65
C LEU A 481 -0.36 21.88 -0.12
N PRO A 482 -0.24 21.34 -1.35
CA PRO A 482 -1.40 20.84 -2.08
C PRO A 482 -2.00 19.62 -1.40
N SER A 483 -3.31 19.36 -1.59
CA SER A 483 -3.98 18.17 -1.07
C SER A 483 -3.49 16.89 -1.72
N ALA A 484 -3.75 15.75 -1.09
CA ALA A 484 -3.49 14.45 -1.67
C ALA A 484 -4.20 14.27 -3.03
N GLN A 485 -5.45 14.75 -3.16
CA GLN A 485 -6.21 14.71 -4.42
C GLN A 485 -5.57 15.56 -5.53
N GLU A 486 -5.12 16.78 -5.19
CA GLU A 486 -4.43 17.66 -6.15
C GLU A 486 -3.10 17.07 -6.59
N VAL A 487 -2.35 16.48 -5.66
CA VAL A 487 -1.10 15.76 -5.97
C VAL A 487 -1.37 14.54 -6.86
N GLN A 488 -2.42 13.76 -6.57
CA GLN A 488 -2.78 12.60 -7.38
C GLN A 488 -3.23 13.00 -8.80
N ALA A 489 -4.01 14.08 -8.93
CA ALA A 489 -4.39 14.62 -10.25
C ALA A 489 -3.18 15.08 -11.03
N ALA A 490 -2.29 15.85 -10.41
CA ALA A 490 -1.06 16.33 -11.02
C ALA A 490 -0.12 15.19 -11.45
N ARG A 491 -0.03 14.13 -10.65
CA ARG A 491 0.77 12.93 -11.00
C ARG A 491 0.27 12.22 -12.25
N ARG A 492 -1.04 12.14 -12.46
CA ARG A 492 -1.60 11.56 -13.70
C ARG A 492 -1.13 12.32 -14.93
N ASP A 493 -1.15 13.66 -14.87
CA ASP A 493 -0.69 14.48 -15.98
C ASP A 493 0.82 14.38 -16.20
N VAL A 494 1.59 14.27 -15.11
CA VAL A 494 3.04 14.03 -15.20
C VAL A 494 3.34 12.67 -15.86
N LEU A 495 2.62 11.62 -15.49
CA LEU A 495 2.76 10.29 -16.10
C LEU A 495 2.45 10.35 -17.61
N ALA A 496 1.43 11.08 -18.00
CA ALA A 496 1.03 11.19 -19.40
C ALA A 496 2.00 12.04 -20.26
N HIS A 497 2.72 13.01 -19.65
CA HIS A 497 3.49 13.99 -20.40
C HIS A 497 5.00 13.92 -20.17
N CYS A 498 5.45 13.45 -19.03
CA CYS A 498 6.85 13.56 -18.61
C CYS A 498 7.59 12.20 -18.57
N ILE A 499 6.87 11.09 -18.34
CA ILE A 499 7.45 9.75 -18.12
C ILE A 499 7.33 8.89 -19.36
#